data_1472a740a166732cdcf1be982b463a3c
#
_entry.id   1472a740a166732cdcf1be982b463a3c
#
_cell.length_a   1.000
_cell.length_b   1.000
_cell.length_c   1.000
_cell.angle_alpha   90.00
_cell.angle_beta   90.00
_cell.angle_gamma   90.00
#
_symmetry.space_group_name_H-M   'P 1'
#
loop_
_entity.id
_entity.type
_entity.pdbx_description
1 polymer ?
#
loop_
_entity_poly.entity_id
_entity_poly.type
_entity_poly.pdbx_seq_one_letter_code
_entity_poly.pdbx_strand_id
1 'polypeptide(L)'
;MRLSWRFAGFLVLAVAAAPVFAQNNQCDQEGEAPDLIVGDLYTPARFGEIGGITAFAIGTYSCNPGTCWANWISGTNDHPVIAQNMFRLKNDRFEQIGMSWLKHGFTALNNTICGGTCLPTDGTHLGVNCSDPYSASLNGSQTRMGPRFEVNPTTGVFPYPATNQSQTGNAIYKRLQVHNVDLDPTQNVGAQYFVEGHYVAKDEALSKNLHNNASYRTANVTGTPGNFNFTLTGSTVRQKLAIEAWPVVDPTVVLTNIYVDNDGRYVLAAKVTDLGGGMFHYEYALHNMNGHRAVGTFTVPIPVDAIVDNVEFHDVDYHSGEPIVGTDWTPTIAATAVSWASESYLLNPGANSLRWGSLYNFRFDASVPPVTGPVTLGLWRPGTPASQTASTLAPLLCDSDGFCEPGETCTNCPSDCSSQGGGSGCCGNGTCEAGESPCRCAADCGAQTTLETFCNNGVDEDCDGRTDCVDADCCIDAACTGVDADGDGYAACDCDDTNNEVWATPDEVKNVVIHYDPEDGAVISWLPPNRPGAVFYTYEAIRSTDPGDFVAPAACLAFADPSVPECTDASDPALGTAFFYMARAKNACPQGEGDLGFNSHGHLRVARSCP
;
A
#
# COMPACT_ATOMS: atom_id res chain seq x y z
N MET A 1 63.67 -72.01 11.86
CA MET A 1 62.41 -71.46 12.42
C MET A 1 62.51 -69.90 12.40
N ARG A 2 61.82 -69.25 11.50
CA ARG A 2 61.78 -67.80 11.46
C ARG A 2 60.41 -67.35 11.98
N LEU A 3 60.42 -66.62 13.07
CA LEU A 3 59.22 -66.04 13.69
C LEU A 3 59.01 -64.63 13.04
N SER A 4 57.87 -64.44 12.36
CA SER A 4 57.48 -63.16 11.80
C SER A 4 56.53 -62.42 12.74
N TRP A 5 56.89 -61.30 13.26
CA TRP A 5 56.05 -60.41 14.04
C TRP A 5 55.29 -59.46 13.06
N ARG A 6 53.97 -59.49 13.15
CA ARG A 6 53.10 -58.52 12.48
C ARG A 6 52.80 -57.40 13.47
N PHE A 7 53.21 -56.18 13.14
CA PHE A 7 52.77 -55.00 13.84
C PHE A 7 51.38 -54.59 13.28
N ALA A 8 50.36 -54.53 14.17
CA ALA A 8 49.08 -53.92 13.88
C ALA A 8 49.18 -52.43 14.22
N GLY A 9 49.19 -51.56 13.20
CA GLY A 9 49.14 -50.13 13.39
C GLY A 9 47.68 -49.69 13.71
N PHE A 10 47.44 -49.13 14.89
CA PHE A 10 46.24 -48.42 15.21
C PHE A 10 46.32 -47.02 14.59
N LEU A 11 45.42 -46.76 13.63
CA LEU A 11 45.20 -45.42 13.09
C LEU A 11 44.27 -44.67 14.06
N VAL A 12 44.79 -43.73 14.85
CA VAL A 12 43.98 -42.82 15.66
C VAL A 12 43.52 -41.68 14.72
N LEU A 13 42.26 -41.72 14.32
CA LEU A 13 41.64 -40.57 13.66
C LEU A 13 41.40 -39.48 14.74
N ALA A 14 42.23 -38.44 14.75
CA ALA A 14 41.95 -37.22 15.48
C ALA A 14 40.86 -36.45 14.70
N VAL A 15 39.63 -36.50 15.15
CA VAL A 15 38.57 -35.57 14.71
C VAL A 15 38.92 -34.23 15.31
N ALA A 16 39.52 -33.35 14.52
CA ALA A 16 39.64 -31.94 14.88
C ALA A 16 38.22 -31.34 14.89
N ALA A 17 37.67 -31.09 16.06
CA ALA A 17 36.50 -30.21 16.20
C ALA A 17 36.93 -28.84 15.64
N ALA A 18 36.35 -28.46 14.51
CA ALA A 18 36.46 -27.08 14.02
C ALA A 18 35.91 -26.15 15.13
N PRO A 19 36.59 -25.06 15.47
CA PRO A 19 36.01 -24.11 16.40
C PRO A 19 34.73 -23.61 15.77
N VAL A 20 33.61 -23.76 16.46
CA VAL A 20 32.38 -23.06 16.19
C VAL A 20 32.73 -21.60 16.50
N PHE A 21 33.09 -20.84 15.49
CA PHE A 21 33.11 -19.41 15.59
C PHE A 21 31.70 -19.01 15.97
N ALA A 22 31.51 -18.41 17.13
CA ALA A 22 30.27 -17.69 17.46
C ALA A 22 30.08 -16.71 16.29
N GLN A 23 29.02 -16.89 15.52
CA GLN A 23 28.66 -15.97 14.46
C GLN A 23 28.52 -14.60 15.11
N ASN A 24 29.40 -13.69 14.79
CA ASN A 24 29.33 -12.32 15.26
C ASN A 24 28.19 -11.67 14.46
N ASN A 25 27.02 -11.50 15.07
CA ASN A 25 25.81 -10.94 14.44
C ASN A 25 25.86 -9.41 14.39
N GLN A 26 27.02 -8.81 14.50
CA GLN A 26 27.24 -7.38 14.35
C GLN A 26 27.05 -6.97 12.88
N CYS A 27 26.55 -5.78 12.63
CA CYS A 27 26.44 -5.20 11.30
C CYS A 27 27.83 -4.75 10.81
N ASP A 28 28.63 -5.70 10.32
CA ASP A 28 30.03 -5.49 9.94
C ASP A 28 30.22 -5.35 8.43
N GLN A 29 29.19 -5.70 7.64
CA GLN A 29 29.28 -5.76 6.18
C GLN A 29 28.28 -4.80 5.53
N GLU A 30 28.64 -4.33 4.35
CA GLU A 30 27.73 -3.53 3.53
C GLU A 30 26.50 -4.35 3.16
N GLY A 31 25.31 -3.78 3.36
CA GLY A 31 24.03 -4.44 3.14
C GLY A 31 23.47 -5.18 4.36
N GLU A 32 24.22 -5.35 5.45
CA GLU A 32 23.66 -5.87 6.70
C GLU A 32 22.86 -4.80 7.42
N ALA A 33 21.66 -5.18 7.89
CA ALA A 33 20.73 -4.30 8.59
C ALA A 33 19.93 -5.04 9.66
N PRO A 34 19.66 -4.41 10.82
CA PRO A 34 18.59 -4.85 11.69
C PRO A 34 17.23 -4.54 11.05
N ASP A 35 16.21 -5.30 11.44
CA ASP A 35 14.82 -5.08 11.05
C ASP A 35 13.93 -5.27 12.29
N LEU A 36 13.40 -4.17 12.84
CA LEU A 36 12.60 -4.24 14.06
C LEU A 36 11.12 -4.19 13.77
N ILE A 37 10.48 -5.33 13.82
CA ILE A 37 9.04 -5.43 13.70
C ILE A 37 8.33 -5.67 15.04
N VAL A 38 7.06 -5.28 15.15
CA VAL A 38 6.20 -5.75 16.24
C VAL A 38 5.77 -7.19 15.90
N GLY A 39 6.38 -8.16 16.57
CA GLY A 39 6.12 -9.58 16.32
C GLY A 39 4.81 -10.07 16.92
N ASP A 40 4.37 -9.51 18.04
CA ASP A 40 3.06 -9.79 18.63
C ASP A 40 2.60 -8.64 19.56
N LEU A 41 1.29 -8.48 19.64
CA LEU A 41 0.58 -7.68 20.62
C LEU A 41 -0.19 -8.61 21.55
N TYR A 42 0.06 -8.52 22.87
CA TYR A 42 -0.54 -9.47 23.81
C TYR A 42 -1.00 -8.77 25.08
N THR A 43 -1.80 -9.43 25.84
CA THR A 43 -2.34 -9.12 27.18
C THR A 43 -2.33 -7.64 27.54
N PRO A 44 -3.40 -6.88 27.27
CA PRO A 44 -3.51 -5.48 27.70
C PRO A 44 -3.66 -5.38 29.22
N ALA A 45 -3.34 -4.22 29.78
CA ALA A 45 -3.61 -3.88 31.16
C ALA A 45 -4.32 -2.53 31.25
N ARG A 46 -5.36 -2.46 32.09
CA ARG A 46 -6.03 -1.24 32.49
C ARG A 46 -5.35 -0.67 33.76
N PHE A 47 -5.07 0.63 33.77
CA PHE A 47 -4.40 1.29 34.90
C PHE A 47 -5.34 2.18 35.72
N GLY A 48 -6.54 2.47 35.22
CA GLY A 48 -7.54 3.28 35.87
C GLY A 48 -8.17 4.31 34.94
N GLU A 49 -8.99 5.16 35.52
CA GLU A 49 -9.73 6.22 34.84
C GLU A 49 -9.61 7.54 35.60
N ILE A 50 -9.47 8.63 34.88
CA ILE A 50 -9.48 10.00 35.43
C ILE A 50 -10.23 10.91 34.46
N GLY A 51 -11.27 11.59 34.92
CA GLY A 51 -11.97 12.63 34.16
C GLY A 51 -12.59 12.15 32.84
N GLY A 52 -13.09 10.92 32.81
CA GLY A 52 -13.71 10.36 31.60
C GLY A 52 -12.70 9.78 30.59
N ILE A 53 -11.44 9.64 30.98
CA ILE A 53 -10.38 9.02 30.18
C ILE A 53 -9.90 7.76 30.88
N THR A 54 -9.92 6.63 30.20
CA THR A 54 -9.37 5.36 30.67
C THR A 54 -7.95 5.15 30.11
N ALA A 55 -7.05 4.69 30.99
CA ALA A 55 -5.67 4.41 30.64
C ALA A 55 -5.39 2.93 30.49
N PHE A 56 -4.66 2.60 29.43
CA PHE A 56 -4.22 1.25 29.10
C PHE A 56 -2.72 1.21 28.79
N ALA A 57 -2.20 0.00 28.69
CA ALA A 57 -1.02 -0.35 27.94
C ALA A 57 -1.18 -1.78 27.40
N ILE A 58 -0.44 -2.10 26.37
CA ILE A 58 -0.48 -3.39 25.65
C ILE A 58 0.88 -4.04 25.75
N GLY A 59 0.94 -5.34 25.99
CA GLY A 59 2.19 -6.10 25.89
C GLY A 59 2.64 -6.18 24.43
N THR A 60 3.95 -6.06 24.20
CA THR A 60 4.54 -6.13 22.86
C THR A 60 5.69 -7.11 22.83
N TYR A 61 5.83 -7.87 21.75
CA TYR A 61 7.08 -8.53 21.39
C TYR A 61 7.68 -7.77 20.21
N SER A 62 8.94 -7.32 20.35
CA SER A 62 9.73 -6.96 19.19
C SER A 62 10.31 -8.22 18.56
N CYS A 63 10.54 -8.21 17.24
CA CYS A 63 11.31 -9.21 16.53
C CYS A 63 12.37 -8.52 15.67
N ASN A 64 13.51 -9.18 15.49
CA ASN A 64 14.55 -8.75 14.56
C ASN A 64 14.75 -9.80 13.45
N PRO A 65 13.94 -9.80 12.37
CA PRO A 65 14.18 -10.67 11.21
C PRO A 65 15.32 -10.18 10.30
N GLY A 66 16.02 -9.11 10.67
CA GLY A 66 17.14 -8.56 9.93
C GLY A 66 18.35 -9.49 9.83
N THR A 67 19.42 -9.01 9.20
CA THR A 67 20.66 -9.79 8.98
C THR A 67 21.71 -9.60 10.07
N CYS A 68 21.55 -8.59 10.92
CA CYS A 68 22.44 -8.32 12.06
C CYS A 68 21.65 -7.90 13.30
N TRP A 69 22.31 -7.76 14.45
CA TRP A 69 21.64 -7.40 15.69
C TRP A 69 21.17 -5.93 15.72
N ALA A 70 20.12 -5.65 16.50
CA ALA A 70 19.65 -4.30 16.79
C ALA A 70 20.11 -3.85 18.19
N ASN A 71 20.49 -2.57 18.32
CA ASN A 71 20.94 -2.00 19.58
C ASN A 71 19.82 -1.93 20.62
N TRP A 72 20.19 -2.29 21.88
CA TRP A 72 19.30 -2.28 23.05
C TRP A 72 19.99 -1.76 24.29
N ILE A 73 20.79 -0.69 24.13
CA ILE A 73 21.74 -0.21 25.15
C ILE A 73 21.02 0.70 26.13
N SER A 74 20.70 0.18 27.30
CA SER A 74 20.04 0.91 28.37
C SER A 74 20.85 2.13 28.85
N GLY A 75 20.16 3.21 29.17
CA GLY A 75 20.81 4.43 29.72
C GLY A 75 21.46 5.32 28.65
N THR A 76 21.25 5.03 27.37
CA THR A 76 21.71 5.81 26.22
C THR A 76 20.53 6.13 25.31
N ASN A 77 20.76 6.67 24.12
CA ASN A 77 19.76 6.79 23.05
C ASN A 77 19.92 5.70 21.95
N ASP A 78 20.67 4.65 22.23
CA ASP A 78 20.90 3.51 21.34
C ASP A 78 20.02 2.32 21.79
N HIS A 79 18.71 2.53 21.84
CA HIS A 79 17.68 1.53 22.07
C HIS A 79 16.38 1.94 21.36
N PRO A 80 15.49 1.02 21.03
CA PRO A 80 14.22 1.37 20.39
C PRO A 80 13.26 2.06 21.36
N VAL A 81 12.36 2.86 20.80
CA VAL A 81 11.19 3.39 21.49
C VAL A 81 9.92 2.75 20.95
N ILE A 82 8.90 2.61 21.82
CA ILE A 82 7.69 1.83 21.54
C ILE A 82 6.48 2.74 21.70
N ALA A 83 5.75 2.99 20.63
CA ALA A 83 4.47 3.69 20.62
C ALA A 83 3.31 2.68 20.69
N GLN A 84 2.19 3.10 21.29
CA GLN A 84 0.93 2.35 21.28
C GLN A 84 -0.22 3.26 20.90
N ASN A 85 -1.10 2.77 20.03
CA ASN A 85 -2.26 3.48 19.52
C ASN A 85 -3.51 2.61 19.65
N MET A 86 -4.69 3.26 19.66
CA MET A 86 -5.98 2.60 19.56
C MET A 86 -6.84 3.31 18.52
N PHE A 87 -7.54 2.51 17.71
CA PHE A 87 -8.39 2.98 16.62
C PHE A 87 -9.79 2.36 16.73
N ARG A 88 -10.77 3.05 16.15
CA ARG A 88 -12.13 2.61 16.02
C ARG A 88 -12.60 2.77 14.57
N LEU A 89 -13.19 1.72 14.01
CA LEU A 89 -13.99 1.76 12.78
C LEU A 89 -15.47 1.72 13.14
N LYS A 90 -16.19 2.78 12.82
CA LYS A 90 -17.62 2.90 13.10
C LYS A 90 -18.28 3.82 12.07
N ASN A 91 -19.43 3.41 11.53
CA ASN A 91 -20.16 4.19 10.54
C ASN A 91 -19.26 4.66 9.38
N ASP A 92 -18.48 3.74 8.85
CA ASP A 92 -17.54 3.99 7.74
C ASP A 92 -16.41 5.00 8.06
N ARG A 93 -16.13 5.25 9.33
CA ARG A 93 -15.06 6.14 9.81
C ARG A 93 -14.00 5.36 10.55
N PHE A 94 -12.78 5.41 10.08
CA PHE A 94 -11.62 4.82 10.74
C PHE A 94 -10.86 5.92 11.48
N GLU A 95 -11.03 6.01 12.78
CA GLU A 95 -10.53 7.10 13.64
C GLU A 95 -9.49 6.59 14.64
N GLN A 96 -8.45 7.36 14.90
CA GLN A 96 -7.58 7.14 16.05
C GLN A 96 -8.23 7.73 17.29
N ILE A 97 -8.45 6.90 18.31
CA ILE A 97 -9.16 7.27 19.54
C ILE A 97 -8.23 7.32 20.76
N GLY A 98 -6.95 7.03 20.58
CA GLY A 98 -6.01 7.12 21.67
C GLY A 98 -4.58 6.83 21.27
N MET A 99 -3.64 7.40 22.03
CA MET A 99 -2.22 7.17 21.90
C MET A 99 -1.49 7.21 23.25
N SER A 100 -0.28 6.65 23.31
CA SER A 100 0.60 6.71 24.47
C SER A 100 1.82 7.59 24.22
N TRP A 101 2.53 7.98 25.27
CA TRP A 101 3.94 8.29 25.18
C TRP A 101 4.73 7.04 24.78
N LEU A 102 6.05 7.20 24.58
CA LEU A 102 6.92 6.14 24.10
C LEU A 102 7.58 5.42 25.27
N LYS A 103 7.47 4.10 25.30
CA LYS A 103 8.27 3.28 26.20
C LYS A 103 9.70 3.18 25.63
N HIS A 104 10.69 3.49 26.48
CA HIS A 104 12.10 3.32 26.15
C HIS A 104 12.56 1.90 26.44
N GLY A 105 13.28 1.28 25.51
CA GLY A 105 13.90 -0.03 25.63
C GLY A 105 14.98 -0.05 26.72
N PHE A 106 15.30 -1.21 27.30
CA PHE A 106 16.33 -1.27 28.33
C PHE A 106 17.13 -2.58 28.37
N THR A 107 16.59 -3.71 27.97
CA THR A 107 17.30 -5.00 27.92
C THR A 107 16.55 -5.93 26.98
N ALA A 108 17.25 -6.56 26.04
CA ALA A 108 16.69 -7.56 25.15
C ALA A 108 16.84 -8.96 25.75
N LEU A 109 15.74 -9.71 25.85
CA LEU A 109 15.74 -11.07 26.41
C LEU A 109 16.13 -12.16 25.41
N ASN A 110 16.13 -11.84 24.10
CA ASN A 110 16.49 -12.77 23.03
C ASN A 110 15.68 -14.10 23.07
N ASN A 111 14.35 -14.00 23.15
CA ASN A 111 13.41 -15.12 23.09
C ASN A 111 13.20 -15.58 21.63
N THR A 112 12.35 -16.60 21.40
CA THR A 112 12.26 -17.32 20.12
C THR A 112 10.87 -17.29 19.45
N ILE A 113 10.01 -16.30 19.72
CA ILE A 113 8.64 -16.28 19.16
C ILE A 113 8.56 -15.76 17.72
N CYS A 114 9.64 -15.19 17.18
CA CYS A 114 9.61 -14.50 15.89
C CYS A 114 9.59 -15.43 14.67
N GLY A 115 9.91 -16.70 14.90
CA GLY A 115 10.21 -17.67 13.85
C GLY A 115 11.72 -17.70 13.52
N GLY A 116 12.16 -18.73 12.82
CA GLY A 116 13.57 -18.94 12.55
C GLY A 116 14.38 -19.38 13.79
N THR A 117 15.71 -19.42 13.64
CA THR A 117 16.62 -19.72 14.75
C THR A 117 17.12 -18.41 15.36
N CYS A 118 16.74 -18.12 16.59
CA CYS A 118 17.27 -16.97 17.32
C CYS A 118 18.78 -17.13 17.54
N LEU A 119 19.54 -16.10 17.17
CA LEU A 119 20.97 -15.98 17.44
C LEU A 119 21.17 -15.01 18.62
N PRO A 120 21.13 -15.47 19.87
CA PRO A 120 21.05 -14.63 21.05
C PRO A 120 22.35 -13.84 21.28
N THR A 121 22.20 -12.68 21.91
CA THR A 121 23.28 -11.77 22.31
C THR A 121 23.33 -11.61 23.84
N ASP A 122 24.09 -10.63 24.33
CA ASP A 122 24.32 -10.35 25.75
C ASP A 122 23.19 -9.53 26.44
N GLY A 123 22.08 -9.25 25.73
CA GLY A 123 20.97 -8.45 26.26
C GLY A 123 21.09 -6.94 26.03
N THR A 124 22.27 -6.44 25.58
CA THR A 124 22.42 -5.06 25.09
C THR A 124 22.09 -4.93 23.61
N HIS A 125 21.77 -6.05 22.96
CA HIS A 125 21.37 -6.15 21.56
C HIS A 125 20.25 -7.18 21.41
N LEU A 126 19.36 -6.97 20.45
CA LEU A 126 18.41 -7.97 20.01
C LEU A 126 18.99 -8.73 18.81
N GLY A 127 19.31 -9.99 19.02
CA GLY A 127 19.92 -10.86 18.01
C GLY A 127 19.00 -11.15 16.83
N VAL A 128 19.58 -11.64 15.74
CA VAL A 128 18.85 -12.04 14.53
C VAL A 128 17.84 -13.14 14.84
N ASN A 129 16.62 -13.04 14.33
CA ASN A 129 15.46 -13.90 14.60
C ASN A 129 15.08 -14.02 16.09
N CYS A 130 15.61 -13.14 16.94
CA CYS A 130 15.24 -13.10 18.35
C CYS A 130 14.06 -12.15 18.61
N SER A 131 13.41 -12.36 19.75
CA SER A 131 12.32 -11.50 20.24
C SER A 131 12.60 -10.99 21.63
N ASP A 132 12.08 -9.79 21.92
CA ASP A 132 12.09 -9.22 23.27
C ASP A 132 10.66 -8.88 23.74
N PRO A 133 10.20 -9.49 24.86
CA PRO A 133 8.86 -9.22 25.40
C PRO A 133 8.86 -8.05 26.36
N TYR A 134 7.98 -7.09 26.14
CA TYR A 134 7.59 -6.10 27.13
C TYR A 134 6.13 -6.29 27.54
N SER A 135 5.88 -6.71 28.78
CA SER A 135 4.53 -6.82 29.31
C SER A 135 3.81 -5.46 29.32
N ALA A 136 2.48 -5.46 29.34
CA ALA A 136 1.71 -4.22 29.48
C ALA A 136 2.10 -3.40 30.72
N SER A 137 2.49 -4.06 31.83
CA SER A 137 2.99 -3.37 33.03
C SER A 137 4.31 -2.64 32.77
N LEU A 138 5.20 -3.21 31.95
CA LEU A 138 6.46 -2.56 31.55
C LEU A 138 6.20 -1.42 30.59
N ASN A 139 5.35 -1.63 29.57
CA ASN A 139 4.99 -0.60 28.58
C ASN A 139 4.21 0.57 29.22
N GLY A 140 3.44 0.32 30.27
CA GLY A 140 2.75 1.35 31.06
C GLY A 140 3.55 1.92 32.23
N SER A 141 4.85 1.60 32.36
CA SER A 141 5.70 2.11 33.45
C SER A 141 6.13 3.55 33.20
N GLN A 142 5.50 4.50 33.88
CA GLN A 142 5.65 5.94 33.67
C GLN A 142 7.11 6.43 33.78
N THR A 143 7.91 5.83 34.64
CA THR A 143 9.33 6.20 34.81
C THR A 143 10.25 5.79 33.67
N ARG A 144 9.71 5.09 32.68
CA ARG A 144 10.43 4.62 31.49
C ARG A 144 9.79 5.12 30.19
N MET A 145 8.95 6.16 30.28
CA MET A 145 8.24 6.70 29.12
C MET A 145 8.64 8.16 28.87
N GLY A 146 8.99 8.45 27.62
CA GLY A 146 9.27 9.79 27.10
C GLY A 146 8.24 10.23 26.05
N PRO A 147 8.16 11.55 25.75
CA PRO A 147 7.17 12.08 24.82
C PRO A 147 7.53 11.79 23.36
N ARG A 148 6.51 11.68 22.50
CA ARG A 148 6.69 11.39 21.06
C ARG A 148 7.37 12.53 20.31
N PHE A 149 7.10 13.79 20.68
CA PHE A 149 7.59 14.96 19.94
C PHE A 149 9.11 15.11 19.91
N GLU A 150 9.83 14.48 20.84
CA GLU A 150 11.29 14.51 20.93
C GLU A 150 11.97 13.52 19.97
N VAL A 151 11.25 12.52 19.46
CA VAL A 151 11.82 11.50 18.61
C VAL A 151 11.69 11.92 17.15
N ASN A 152 12.81 11.92 16.44
CA ASN A 152 12.81 11.98 14.99
C ASN A 152 12.64 10.56 14.45
N PRO A 153 11.47 10.17 13.92
CA PRO A 153 11.22 8.80 13.53
C PRO A 153 11.97 8.39 12.26
N THR A 154 12.35 9.36 11.41
CA THR A 154 13.11 9.11 10.18
C THR A 154 14.56 8.71 10.46
N THR A 155 15.15 9.24 11.55
CA THR A 155 16.52 8.96 11.95
C THR A 155 16.64 8.08 13.18
N GLY A 156 15.53 7.84 13.89
CA GLY A 156 15.51 7.16 15.18
C GLY A 156 16.19 7.92 16.31
N VAL A 157 16.61 9.17 16.08
CA VAL A 157 17.35 9.97 17.07
C VAL A 157 16.41 10.68 18.04
N PHE A 158 16.75 10.63 19.33
CA PHE A 158 16.04 11.31 20.40
C PHE A 158 17.02 11.68 21.53
N PRO A 159 16.70 12.69 22.37
CA PRO A 159 17.49 13.02 23.55
C PRO A 159 17.35 11.94 24.62
N TYR A 160 18.43 11.64 25.33
CA TYR A 160 18.38 10.76 26.50
C TYR A 160 19.13 11.39 27.70
N PRO A 161 18.54 11.41 28.90
CA PRO A 161 17.19 10.99 29.23
C PRO A 161 16.13 11.84 28.52
N ALA A 162 14.97 11.21 28.16
CA ALA A 162 13.84 11.93 27.57
C ALA A 162 13.21 12.91 28.60
N THR A 163 12.56 13.96 28.07
CA THR A 163 11.86 14.94 28.91
C THR A 163 10.85 14.24 29.84
N ASN A 164 10.88 14.58 31.10
CA ASN A 164 10.00 14.02 32.13
C ASN A 164 10.05 12.48 32.26
N GLN A 165 11.09 11.80 31.76
CA GLN A 165 11.15 10.33 31.74
C GLN A 165 10.98 9.73 33.14
N SER A 166 11.66 10.26 34.15
CA SER A 166 11.60 9.77 35.55
C SER A 166 10.35 10.21 36.32
N GLN A 167 9.53 11.09 35.75
CA GLN A 167 8.34 11.61 36.45
C GLN A 167 7.19 10.61 36.39
N THR A 168 6.43 10.56 37.47
CA THR A 168 5.18 9.82 37.61
C THR A 168 4.02 10.78 37.84
N GLY A 169 2.82 10.34 37.53
CA GLY A 169 1.59 11.12 37.74
C GLY A 169 0.42 10.21 38.12
N ASN A 170 -0.77 10.65 37.80
CA ASN A 170 -2.00 9.87 38.01
C ASN A 170 -2.08 8.61 37.11
N ALA A 171 -3.18 7.89 37.17
CA ALA A 171 -3.34 6.63 36.47
C ALA A 171 -3.24 6.75 34.94
N ILE A 172 -3.64 7.88 34.37
CA ILE A 172 -3.63 8.09 32.91
C ILE A 172 -2.33 8.66 32.37
N TYR A 173 -1.50 9.28 33.21
CA TYR A 173 -0.29 9.99 32.77
C TYR A 173 0.63 9.12 31.92
N LYS A 174 1.00 9.60 30.74
CA LYS A 174 1.86 8.97 29.69
C LYS A 174 1.31 7.70 29.04
N ARG A 175 0.33 7.03 29.60
CA ARG A 175 -0.20 5.76 29.11
C ARG A 175 -1.09 5.94 27.88
N LEU A 176 -1.48 4.87 27.24
CA LEU A 176 -2.50 4.89 26.18
C LEU A 176 -3.81 5.41 26.79
N GLN A 177 -4.15 6.65 26.46
CA GLN A 177 -5.35 7.34 26.93
C GLN A 177 -6.44 7.22 25.89
N VAL A 178 -7.65 6.80 26.31
CA VAL A 178 -8.81 6.70 25.45
C VAL A 178 -10.02 7.31 26.17
N HIS A 179 -10.76 8.18 25.52
CA HIS A 179 -11.98 8.75 26.06
C HIS A 179 -13.05 7.68 26.27
N ASN A 180 -13.77 7.77 27.38
CA ASN A 180 -14.81 6.78 27.71
C ASN A 180 -15.95 6.77 26.71
N VAL A 181 -16.25 7.89 26.07
CA VAL A 181 -17.28 7.99 25.02
C VAL A 181 -16.95 7.11 23.81
N ASP A 182 -15.66 6.93 23.52
CA ASP A 182 -15.19 6.09 22.44
C ASP A 182 -15.18 4.60 22.78
N LEU A 183 -15.14 4.29 24.08
CA LEU A 183 -15.14 2.92 24.59
C LEU A 183 -16.55 2.42 24.94
N ASP A 184 -17.53 3.29 25.09
CA ASP A 184 -18.87 2.91 25.54
C ASP A 184 -19.61 2.06 24.49
N PRO A 185 -19.84 0.75 24.73
CA PRO A 185 -20.49 -0.12 23.76
C PRO A 185 -21.94 0.29 23.46
N THR A 186 -22.58 1.07 24.34
CA THR A 186 -23.95 1.55 24.12
C THR A 186 -23.98 2.73 23.14
N GLN A 187 -22.93 3.52 23.08
CA GLN A 187 -22.77 4.62 22.13
C GLN A 187 -22.08 4.16 20.83
N ASN A 188 -21.31 3.10 20.89
CA ASN A 188 -20.50 2.59 19.77
C ASN A 188 -20.99 1.21 19.31
N VAL A 189 -22.31 1.06 19.13
CA VAL A 189 -22.90 -0.18 18.61
C VAL A 189 -22.35 -0.49 17.23
N GLY A 190 -21.86 -1.72 17.04
CA GLY A 190 -21.27 -2.19 15.76
C GLY A 190 -19.84 -1.72 15.50
N ALA A 191 -19.23 -0.92 16.38
CA ALA A 191 -17.84 -0.49 16.23
C ALA A 191 -16.87 -1.67 16.28
N GLN A 192 -15.84 -1.61 15.43
CA GLN A 192 -14.68 -2.50 15.47
C GLN A 192 -13.50 -1.72 16.02
N TYR A 193 -12.70 -2.37 16.88
CA TYR A 193 -11.55 -1.73 17.52
C TYR A 193 -10.27 -2.43 17.12
N PHE A 194 -9.21 -1.62 16.99
CA PHE A 194 -7.88 -2.06 16.65
C PHE A 194 -6.87 -1.42 17.59
N VAL A 195 -5.85 -2.16 17.96
CA VAL A 195 -4.69 -1.64 18.69
C VAL A 195 -3.46 -1.82 17.84
N GLU A 196 -2.51 -0.89 17.97
CA GLU A 196 -1.28 -0.88 17.19
C GLU A 196 -0.08 -0.68 18.12
N GLY A 197 0.99 -1.40 17.84
CA GLY A 197 2.32 -1.14 18.38
C GLY A 197 3.24 -0.69 17.26
N HIS A 198 4.16 0.23 17.56
CA HIS A 198 5.11 0.75 16.58
C HIS A 198 6.47 0.96 17.24
N TYR A 199 7.53 0.40 16.66
CA TYR A 199 8.92 0.59 17.09
C TYR A 199 9.62 1.63 16.23
N VAL A 200 10.49 2.43 16.87
CA VAL A 200 11.45 3.31 16.18
C VAL A 200 12.82 3.05 16.77
N ALA A 201 13.81 2.74 15.94
CA ALA A 201 15.19 2.49 16.32
C ALA A 201 16.16 3.23 15.40
N LYS A 202 17.28 3.69 15.98
CA LYS A 202 18.27 4.51 15.29
C LYS A 202 19.09 3.71 14.28
N ASP A 203 19.52 2.53 14.64
CA ASP A 203 20.33 1.66 13.78
C ASP A 203 19.55 1.12 12.57
N GLU A 204 18.28 0.82 12.74
CA GLU A 204 17.38 0.47 11.65
C GLU A 204 17.10 1.66 10.71
N ALA A 205 16.97 2.86 11.27
CA ALA A 205 16.83 4.10 10.49
C ALA A 205 18.01 4.34 9.56
N LEU A 206 19.22 4.01 9.99
CA LEU A 206 20.43 4.10 9.18
C LEU A 206 20.39 3.15 7.96
N SER A 207 19.69 2.03 8.10
CA SER A 207 19.52 1.02 7.05
C SER A 207 18.31 1.28 6.14
N LYS A 208 17.53 2.35 6.39
CA LYS A 208 16.31 2.73 5.66
C LYS A 208 15.19 1.67 5.68
N ASN A 209 15.16 0.79 6.66
CA ASN A 209 14.16 -0.27 6.81
C ASN A 209 13.10 0.08 7.86
N LEU A 210 12.44 1.25 7.72
CA LEU A 210 11.57 1.83 8.74
C LEU A 210 10.07 1.67 8.46
N HIS A 211 9.68 1.06 7.34
CA HIS A 211 8.30 1.15 6.87
C HIS A 211 7.43 -0.07 7.22
N ASN A 212 7.98 -1.03 7.99
CA ASN A 212 7.31 -2.26 8.42
C ASN A 212 7.24 -2.43 9.95
N ASN A 213 7.64 -1.42 10.73
CA ASN A 213 7.85 -1.48 12.19
C ASN A 213 6.56 -1.43 13.01
N ALA A 214 5.41 -1.29 12.39
CA ALA A 214 4.11 -1.31 13.05
C ALA A 214 3.38 -2.63 12.79
N SER A 215 2.60 -3.06 13.77
CA SER A 215 1.67 -4.18 13.63
C SER A 215 0.40 -3.88 14.41
N TYR A 216 -0.73 -4.40 13.96
CA TYR A 216 -1.99 -4.20 14.64
C TYR A 216 -2.65 -5.52 15.03
N ARG A 217 -3.60 -5.41 15.96
CA ARG A 217 -4.47 -6.52 16.37
C ARG A 217 -5.87 -6.02 16.67
N THR A 218 -6.87 -6.82 16.37
CA THR A 218 -8.27 -6.50 16.70
C THR A 218 -8.50 -6.59 18.21
N ALA A 219 -9.43 -5.77 18.72
CA ALA A 219 -9.80 -5.72 20.12
C ALA A 219 -11.32 -5.76 20.30
N ASN A 220 -11.76 -6.35 21.41
CA ASN A 220 -13.14 -6.33 21.84
C ASN A 220 -13.27 -5.49 23.11
N VAL A 221 -13.97 -4.37 23.01
CA VAL A 221 -14.21 -3.44 24.12
C VAL A 221 -15.42 -3.89 24.92
N THR A 222 -15.31 -3.86 26.23
CA THR A 222 -16.36 -4.27 27.16
C THR A 222 -16.38 -3.33 28.39
N GLY A 223 -17.41 -3.45 29.20
CA GLY A 223 -17.51 -2.71 30.46
C GLY A 223 -18.63 -1.66 30.45
N THR A 224 -18.56 -0.80 31.44
CA THR A 224 -19.53 0.29 31.70
C THR A 224 -18.78 1.53 32.15
N PRO A 225 -19.39 2.72 32.19
CA PRO A 225 -18.76 3.92 32.70
C PRO A 225 -18.04 3.69 34.05
N GLY A 226 -16.79 4.10 34.11
CA GLY A 226 -15.88 3.87 35.25
C GLY A 226 -15.12 2.55 35.21
N ASN A 227 -15.46 1.62 34.31
CA ASN A 227 -14.80 0.31 34.24
C ASN A 227 -14.72 -0.26 32.82
N PHE A 228 -14.49 0.58 31.81
CA PHE A 228 -14.23 0.11 30.44
C PHE A 228 -12.92 -0.66 30.39
N ASN A 229 -12.90 -1.71 29.59
CA ASN A 229 -11.74 -2.56 29.35
C ASN A 229 -11.80 -3.12 27.93
N PHE A 230 -10.70 -3.72 27.47
CA PHE A 230 -10.71 -4.48 26.22
C PHE A 230 -9.84 -5.74 26.31
N THR A 231 -10.15 -6.67 25.45
CA THR A 231 -9.36 -7.90 25.22
C THR A 231 -8.96 -7.95 23.76
N LEU A 232 -7.78 -8.53 23.48
CA LEU A 232 -7.32 -8.73 22.11
C LEU A 232 -8.01 -9.96 21.51
N THR A 233 -8.34 -9.87 20.22
CA THR A 233 -8.97 -10.95 19.46
C THR A 233 -8.14 -11.25 18.21
N GLY A 234 -8.33 -12.43 17.62
CA GLY A 234 -7.56 -12.85 16.45
C GLY A 234 -6.04 -12.92 16.71
N SER A 235 -5.27 -12.93 15.63
CA SER A 235 -3.80 -12.89 15.65
C SER A 235 -3.31 -11.48 15.34
N THR A 236 -2.10 -11.15 15.75
CA THR A 236 -1.42 -9.92 15.34
C THR A 236 -1.15 -9.95 13.84
N VAL A 237 -1.58 -8.92 13.13
CA VAL A 237 -1.26 -8.68 11.73
C VAL A 237 0.06 -7.91 11.70
N ARG A 238 1.12 -8.62 11.36
CA ARG A 238 2.50 -8.10 11.41
C ARG A 238 2.78 -7.17 10.23
N GLN A 239 3.67 -6.19 10.46
CA GLN A 239 4.20 -5.28 9.44
C GLN A 239 3.12 -4.47 8.71
N LYS A 240 1.98 -4.27 9.38
CA LYS A 240 0.83 -3.54 8.88
C LYS A 240 0.35 -2.50 9.89
N LEU A 241 0.05 -1.30 9.41
CA LEU A 241 -0.62 -0.27 10.19
C LEU A 241 -2.09 -0.63 10.43
N ALA A 242 -2.67 -0.15 11.51
CA ALA A 242 -4.08 -0.40 11.81
C ALA A 242 -5.04 0.15 10.74
N ILE A 243 -4.70 1.26 10.07
CA ILE A 243 -5.47 1.82 8.96
C ILE A 243 -5.60 0.83 7.79
N GLU A 244 -4.63 -0.07 7.60
CA GLU A 244 -4.65 -1.09 6.56
C GLU A 244 -5.71 -2.18 6.83
N ALA A 245 -6.33 -2.20 8.02
CA ALA A 245 -7.49 -3.04 8.30
C ALA A 245 -8.78 -2.53 7.65
N TRP A 246 -8.88 -1.23 7.35
CA TRP A 246 -10.10 -0.64 6.80
C TRP A 246 -10.47 -1.24 5.45
N PRO A 247 -9.61 -1.31 4.42
CA PRO A 247 -9.94 -1.97 3.16
C PRO A 247 -10.15 -3.50 3.28
N VAL A 248 -9.65 -4.14 4.35
CA VAL A 248 -9.95 -5.56 4.61
C VAL A 248 -11.40 -5.74 5.11
N VAL A 249 -11.92 -4.77 5.88
CA VAL A 249 -13.31 -4.76 6.36
C VAL A 249 -14.26 -4.29 5.27
N ASP A 250 -13.85 -3.28 4.51
CA ASP A 250 -14.63 -2.67 3.44
C ASP A 250 -13.78 -2.51 2.17
N PRO A 251 -13.94 -3.39 1.18
CA PRO A 251 -13.15 -3.35 -0.08
C PRO A 251 -13.37 -2.11 -0.95
N THR A 252 -14.36 -1.26 -0.66
CA THR A 252 -14.57 0.01 -1.38
C THR A 252 -13.60 1.12 -0.92
N VAL A 253 -12.84 0.89 0.13
CA VAL A 253 -11.84 1.83 0.64
C VAL A 253 -10.58 1.77 -0.21
N VAL A 254 -10.20 2.90 -0.77
CA VAL A 254 -8.94 3.07 -1.51
C VAL A 254 -7.83 3.44 -0.53
N LEU A 255 -6.73 2.66 -0.54
CA LEU A 255 -5.57 2.89 0.31
C LEU A 255 -4.36 3.31 -0.54
N THR A 256 -3.82 4.48 -0.28
CA THR A 256 -2.65 5.02 -0.99
C THR A 256 -1.47 5.15 -0.04
N ASN A 257 -0.34 4.52 -0.41
CA ASN A 257 0.93 4.71 0.28
C ASN A 257 1.67 5.91 -0.31
N ILE A 258 2.15 6.79 0.56
CA ILE A 258 2.83 8.03 0.18
C ILE A 258 4.21 8.02 0.83
N TYR A 259 5.26 8.02 0.03
CA TYR A 259 6.64 8.08 0.49
C TYR A 259 7.21 9.46 0.20
N VAL A 260 7.74 10.11 1.23
CA VAL A 260 8.44 11.38 1.08
C VAL A 260 9.94 11.12 1.19
N ASP A 261 10.68 11.47 0.17
CA ASP A 261 12.11 11.24 0.09
C ASP A 261 12.85 11.81 1.32
N ASN A 262 13.70 10.97 1.91
CA ASN A 262 14.47 11.28 3.11
C ASN A 262 13.62 11.73 4.32
N ASP A 263 12.34 11.39 4.36
CA ASP A 263 11.46 11.65 5.49
C ASP A 263 10.77 10.35 5.95
N GLY A 264 9.63 9.96 5.39
CA GLY A 264 8.91 8.81 5.88
C GLY A 264 7.73 8.38 5.02
N ARG A 265 6.98 7.39 5.55
CA ARG A 265 5.77 6.83 4.95
C ARG A 265 4.54 7.46 5.60
N TYR A 266 3.62 7.89 4.77
CA TYR A 266 2.25 8.28 5.11
C TYR A 266 1.29 7.33 4.42
N VAL A 267 0.12 7.10 5.00
CA VAL A 267 -0.92 6.24 4.43
C VAL A 267 -2.22 7.00 4.43
N LEU A 268 -2.79 7.17 3.25
CA LEU A 268 -4.09 7.80 3.04
C LEU A 268 -5.11 6.73 2.68
N ALA A 269 -6.20 6.66 3.44
CA ALA A 269 -7.37 5.88 3.10
C ALA A 269 -8.53 6.82 2.74
N ALA A 270 -9.27 6.49 1.70
CA ALA A 270 -10.42 7.24 1.24
C ALA A 270 -11.62 6.31 1.01
N LYS A 271 -12.78 6.73 1.45
CA LYS A 271 -14.06 6.09 1.15
C LYS A 271 -15.04 7.13 0.67
N VAL A 272 -15.85 6.79 -0.33
CA VAL A 272 -16.94 7.63 -0.78
C VAL A 272 -18.25 6.85 -0.71
N THR A 273 -19.30 7.50 -0.23
CA THR A 273 -20.64 6.92 -0.09
C THR A 273 -21.63 7.79 -0.84
N ASP A 274 -22.39 7.20 -1.74
CA ASP A 274 -23.49 7.90 -2.42
C ASP A 274 -24.64 8.14 -1.42
N LEU A 275 -24.97 9.40 -1.18
CA LEU A 275 -26.05 9.81 -0.30
C LEU A 275 -27.40 9.90 -1.02
N GLY A 276 -27.41 9.71 -2.34
CA GLY A 276 -28.54 9.95 -3.22
C GLY A 276 -28.74 11.43 -3.52
N GLY A 277 -29.58 11.72 -4.53
CA GLY A 277 -29.87 13.10 -4.94
C GLY A 277 -28.69 13.85 -5.57
N GLY A 278 -27.64 13.13 -6.02
CA GLY A 278 -26.44 13.70 -6.60
C GLY A 278 -25.44 14.22 -5.55
N MET A 279 -25.53 13.77 -4.30
CA MET A 279 -24.61 14.09 -3.23
C MET A 279 -23.80 12.87 -2.81
N PHE A 280 -22.51 13.07 -2.54
CA PHE A 280 -21.55 12.03 -2.15
C PHE A 280 -20.83 12.45 -0.88
N HIS A 281 -20.71 11.53 0.08
CA HIS A 281 -19.93 11.72 1.30
C HIS A 281 -18.49 11.23 1.09
N TYR A 282 -17.53 12.12 1.29
CA TYR A 282 -16.10 11.85 1.21
C TYR A 282 -15.51 11.72 2.62
N GLU A 283 -14.97 10.58 2.96
CA GLU A 283 -14.29 10.30 4.23
C GLU A 283 -12.83 9.94 3.97
N TYR A 284 -11.90 10.72 4.53
CA TYR A 284 -10.45 10.50 4.44
C TYR A 284 -9.87 10.25 5.82
N ALA A 285 -8.96 9.28 5.90
CA ALA A 285 -8.11 9.05 7.04
C ALA A 285 -6.64 9.11 6.60
N LEU A 286 -5.87 10.04 7.15
CA LEU A 286 -4.45 10.21 6.83
C LEU A 286 -3.61 9.84 8.05
N HIS A 287 -2.81 8.79 7.93
CA HIS A 287 -1.90 8.32 8.97
C HIS A 287 -0.45 8.69 8.61
N ASN A 288 0.23 9.41 9.48
CA ASN A 288 1.66 9.62 9.40
C ASN A 288 2.37 8.49 10.15
N MET A 289 2.89 7.50 9.45
CA MET A 289 3.63 6.41 10.09
C MET A 289 4.90 6.92 10.76
N ASN A 290 5.84 7.46 9.99
CA ASN A 290 7.16 7.82 10.48
C ASN A 290 7.78 9.03 9.78
N GLY A 291 6.97 9.90 9.18
CA GLY A 291 7.44 11.17 8.61
C GLY A 291 7.73 12.21 9.67
N HIS A 292 8.99 12.64 9.81
CA HIS A 292 9.41 13.68 10.75
C HIS A 292 8.87 15.05 10.36
N ARG A 293 8.75 15.30 9.07
CA ARG A 293 8.27 16.60 8.57
C ARG A 293 6.82 16.87 8.92
N ALA A 294 6.05 15.87 9.26
CA ALA A 294 4.64 15.99 9.60
C ALA A 294 3.81 16.59 8.42
N VAL A 295 2.49 16.58 8.53
CA VAL A 295 1.60 17.28 7.59
C VAL A 295 0.94 18.44 8.32
N GLY A 296 0.87 19.59 7.67
CA GLY A 296 0.25 20.82 8.20
C GLY A 296 -0.95 21.29 7.39
N THR A 297 -1.13 20.77 6.15
CA THR A 297 -2.32 21.02 5.35
C THR A 297 -2.72 19.77 4.58
N PHE A 298 -4.03 19.56 4.43
CA PHE A 298 -4.60 18.56 3.54
C PHE A 298 -5.57 19.27 2.59
N THR A 299 -5.42 19.05 1.28
CA THR A 299 -6.21 19.75 0.26
C THR A 299 -6.76 18.75 -0.73
N VAL A 300 -8.07 18.83 -0.94
CA VAL A 300 -8.82 18.05 -1.92
C VAL A 300 -9.34 19.00 -2.99
N PRO A 301 -9.00 18.83 -4.27
CA PRO A 301 -9.54 19.64 -5.34
C PRO A 301 -11.03 19.36 -5.54
N ILE A 302 -11.76 20.39 -5.98
CA ILE A 302 -13.17 20.32 -6.35
C ILE A 302 -13.40 21.14 -7.62
N PRO A 303 -14.41 20.82 -8.44
CA PRO A 303 -14.84 21.69 -9.54
C PRO A 303 -15.42 23.01 -9.04
N VAL A 304 -15.35 24.06 -9.87
CA VAL A 304 -15.77 25.43 -9.51
C VAL A 304 -17.21 25.52 -9.05
N ASP A 305 -18.10 24.70 -9.62
CA ASP A 305 -19.56 24.73 -9.33
C ASP A 305 -19.98 23.63 -8.36
N ALA A 306 -19.04 22.94 -7.73
CA ALA A 306 -19.36 21.88 -6.75
C ALA A 306 -20.02 22.49 -5.51
N ILE A 307 -21.18 21.93 -5.12
CA ILE A 307 -21.79 22.22 -3.83
C ILE A 307 -21.03 21.37 -2.79
N VAL A 308 -20.53 22.03 -1.74
CA VAL A 308 -19.82 21.40 -0.63
C VAL A 308 -20.52 21.72 0.67
N ASP A 309 -20.77 20.67 1.50
CA ASP A 309 -21.42 20.80 2.80
C ASP A 309 -20.78 19.83 3.82
N ASN A 310 -21.18 19.93 5.09
CA ASN A 310 -20.79 19.02 6.17
C ASN A 310 -19.27 18.81 6.30
N VAL A 311 -18.48 19.89 6.14
CA VAL A 311 -17.02 19.84 6.25
C VAL A 311 -16.61 19.69 7.71
N GLU A 312 -15.97 18.57 8.05
CA GLU A 312 -15.56 18.23 9.42
C GLU A 312 -14.08 17.83 9.47
N PHE A 313 -13.52 17.89 10.68
CA PHE A 313 -12.18 17.45 11.03
C PHE A 313 -12.24 16.61 12.31
N HIS A 314 -11.35 15.62 12.44
CA HIS A 314 -11.16 14.87 13.68
C HIS A 314 -9.69 14.46 13.81
N ASP A 315 -9.15 14.57 15.01
CA ASP A 315 -7.80 14.16 15.38
C ASP A 315 -7.79 13.37 16.69
N VAL A 316 -6.61 12.90 17.08
CA VAL A 316 -6.37 12.29 18.39
C VAL A 316 -5.74 13.30 19.33
N ASP A 317 -6.25 13.36 20.55
CA ASP A 317 -5.74 14.28 21.56
C ASP A 317 -4.28 14.01 21.94
N TYR A 318 -3.45 15.07 21.97
CA TYR A 318 -2.18 15.08 22.67
C TYR A 318 -2.41 15.22 24.18
N HIS A 319 -1.52 14.63 24.98
CA HIS A 319 -1.76 14.54 26.42
C HIS A 319 -0.46 14.56 27.25
N SER A 320 -0.62 14.45 28.58
CA SER A 320 0.48 14.28 29.55
C SER A 320 1.52 15.40 29.55
N GLY A 321 1.10 16.63 29.20
CA GLY A 321 1.96 17.82 29.26
C GLY A 321 2.90 17.95 28.06
N GLU A 322 2.55 17.36 26.92
CA GLU A 322 3.23 17.65 25.66
C GLU A 322 3.04 19.13 25.28
N PRO A 323 4.07 19.80 24.73
CA PRO A 323 3.99 21.21 24.35
C PRO A 323 3.29 21.37 23.00
N ILE A 324 2.16 20.71 22.81
CA ILE A 324 1.39 20.69 21.56
C ILE A 324 -0.01 21.24 21.85
N VAL A 325 -0.43 22.18 21.04
CA VAL A 325 -1.77 22.78 21.09
C VAL A 325 -2.73 21.86 20.37
N GLY A 326 -3.82 21.44 21.02
CA GLY A 326 -4.87 20.59 20.45
C GLY A 326 -5.97 21.41 19.74
N THR A 327 -5.61 22.45 18.99
CA THR A 327 -6.59 23.23 18.22
C THR A 327 -6.86 22.53 16.90
N ASP A 328 -8.12 22.26 16.61
CA ASP A 328 -8.57 21.64 15.38
C ASP A 328 -8.13 22.41 14.14
N TRP A 329 -7.90 21.70 13.05
CA TRP A 329 -7.60 22.32 11.78
C TRP A 329 -8.81 23.04 11.24
N THR A 330 -8.62 24.31 10.86
CA THR A 330 -9.70 25.12 10.29
C THR A 330 -9.93 24.73 8.84
N PRO A 331 -11.15 24.30 8.46
CA PRO A 331 -11.49 24.06 7.06
C PRO A 331 -11.66 25.36 6.29
N THR A 332 -11.30 25.34 5.01
CA THR A 332 -11.51 26.41 4.05
C THR A 332 -12.10 25.83 2.78
N ILE A 333 -13.24 26.36 2.34
CA ILE A 333 -13.86 26.02 1.07
C ILE A 333 -13.53 27.17 0.10
N ALA A 334 -12.67 26.88 -0.87
CA ALA A 334 -12.35 27.78 -1.98
C ALA A 334 -13.10 27.33 -3.25
N ALA A 335 -13.08 28.14 -4.30
CA ALA A 335 -13.77 27.81 -5.54
C ALA A 335 -13.31 26.50 -6.21
N THR A 336 -12.07 26.08 -5.96
CA THR A 336 -11.45 24.91 -6.60
C THR A 336 -10.87 23.88 -5.62
N ALA A 337 -11.09 24.06 -4.31
CA ALA A 337 -10.56 23.12 -3.32
C ALA A 337 -11.26 23.23 -1.97
N VAL A 338 -11.34 22.10 -1.26
CA VAL A 338 -11.57 22.04 0.19
C VAL A 338 -10.23 21.75 0.84
N SER A 339 -9.87 22.53 1.87
CA SER A 339 -8.60 22.35 2.57
C SER A 339 -8.74 22.52 4.07
N TRP A 340 -7.89 21.84 4.82
CA TRP A 340 -7.73 21.99 6.27
C TRP A 340 -6.28 22.35 6.56
N ALA A 341 -6.05 23.20 7.54
CA ALA A 341 -4.71 23.66 7.87
C ALA A 341 -4.52 23.86 9.38
N SER A 342 -3.35 23.45 9.89
CA SER A 342 -2.83 23.88 11.18
C SER A 342 -2.11 25.21 11.07
N GLU A 343 -1.75 25.83 12.20
CA GLU A 343 -0.77 26.91 12.17
C GLU A 343 0.56 26.44 11.57
N SER A 344 1.25 27.34 10.87
CA SER A 344 2.53 27.00 10.25
C SER A 344 3.63 26.76 11.29
N TYR A 345 4.60 25.91 10.97
CA TYR A 345 5.75 25.61 11.83
C TYR A 345 6.51 26.87 12.29
N LEU A 346 6.64 27.85 11.40
CA LEU A 346 7.39 29.08 11.69
C LEU A 346 6.69 29.98 12.72
N LEU A 347 5.35 29.94 12.75
CA LEU A 347 4.57 30.71 13.72
C LEU A 347 4.42 29.98 15.04
N ASN A 348 4.18 28.69 15.00
CA ASN A 348 3.95 27.88 16.20
C ASN A 348 4.51 26.46 16.03
N PRO A 349 5.74 26.18 16.47
CA PRO A 349 6.30 24.81 16.45
C PRO A 349 5.55 23.80 17.32
N GLY A 350 4.65 24.26 18.19
CA GLY A 350 3.74 23.45 19.00
C GLY A 350 2.34 23.29 18.41
N ALA A 351 2.09 23.76 17.18
CA ALA A 351 0.77 23.62 16.55
C ALA A 351 0.36 22.16 16.37
N ASN A 352 -0.94 21.94 16.26
CA ASN A 352 -1.57 20.64 16.01
C ASN A 352 -1.32 20.19 14.56
N SER A 353 -0.12 19.72 14.24
CA SER A 353 0.21 19.11 12.96
C SER A 353 0.09 17.61 13.03
N LEU A 354 -0.18 16.93 11.92
CA LEU A 354 -0.22 15.46 11.82
C LEU A 354 1.20 14.90 11.98
N ARG A 355 1.60 14.68 13.23
CA ARG A 355 2.93 14.17 13.60
C ARG A 355 2.98 12.65 13.43
N TRP A 356 4.16 12.07 13.49
CA TRP A 356 4.34 10.64 13.36
C TRP A 356 3.58 9.83 14.42
N GLY A 357 3.06 8.68 14.03
CA GLY A 357 2.27 7.81 14.87
C GLY A 357 0.87 8.34 15.18
N SER A 358 0.37 9.35 14.43
CA SER A 358 -1.02 9.83 14.54
C SER A 358 -1.77 9.76 13.21
N LEU A 359 -3.10 9.70 13.31
CA LEU A 359 -4.05 9.64 12.22
C LEU A 359 -5.10 10.72 12.42
N TYR A 360 -5.35 11.52 11.37
CA TYR A 360 -6.37 12.55 11.33
C TYR A 360 -7.40 12.25 10.24
N ASN A 361 -8.64 12.65 10.47
CA ASN A 361 -9.75 12.47 9.54
C ASN A 361 -10.21 13.81 8.97
N PHE A 362 -10.56 13.79 7.69
CA PHE A 362 -11.08 14.91 6.93
C PHE A 362 -12.31 14.42 6.17
N ARG A 363 -13.41 15.15 6.24
CA ARG A 363 -14.64 14.71 5.60
C ARG A 363 -15.49 15.88 5.14
N PHE A 364 -16.27 15.63 4.10
CA PHE A 364 -17.25 16.57 3.58
C PHE A 364 -18.23 15.87 2.64
N ASP A 365 -19.33 16.54 2.34
CA ASP A 365 -20.26 16.11 1.31
C ASP A 365 -20.07 17.00 0.07
N ALA A 366 -20.14 16.41 -1.13
CA ALA A 366 -20.03 17.14 -2.39
C ALA A 366 -21.06 16.68 -3.42
N SER A 367 -21.47 17.59 -4.30
CA SER A 367 -22.40 17.30 -5.41
C SER A 367 -21.70 16.71 -6.65
N VAL A 368 -20.52 16.14 -6.48
CA VAL A 368 -19.67 15.61 -7.55
C VAL A 368 -19.32 14.17 -7.23
N PRO A 369 -19.46 13.24 -8.16
CA PRO A 369 -19.09 11.84 -7.96
C PRO A 369 -17.57 11.67 -7.78
N PRO A 370 -17.13 10.55 -7.16
CA PRO A 370 -15.71 10.29 -6.98
C PRO A 370 -15.06 9.80 -8.28
N VAL A 371 -13.90 10.35 -8.58
CA VAL A 371 -12.94 9.76 -9.52
C VAL A 371 -11.58 9.65 -8.84
N THR A 372 -10.67 8.87 -9.41
CA THR A 372 -9.28 8.83 -8.94
C THR A 372 -8.56 10.10 -9.36
N GLY A 373 -8.04 10.85 -8.42
CA GLY A 373 -7.38 12.11 -8.72
C GLY A 373 -6.43 12.58 -7.63
N PRO A 374 -5.66 13.65 -7.87
CA PRO A 374 -4.64 14.13 -6.95
C PRO A 374 -5.25 14.85 -5.74
N VAL A 375 -4.79 14.51 -4.55
CA VAL A 375 -4.93 15.32 -3.34
C VAL A 375 -3.55 15.79 -2.89
N THR A 376 -3.46 16.86 -2.10
CA THR A 376 -2.17 17.44 -1.71
C THR A 376 -1.99 17.46 -0.20
N LEU A 377 -0.84 16.95 0.24
CA LEU A 377 -0.34 17.04 1.62
C LEU A 377 0.72 18.14 1.68
N GLY A 378 0.46 19.22 2.40
CA GLY A 378 1.47 20.23 2.68
C GLY A 378 2.32 19.81 3.87
N LEU A 379 3.63 19.65 3.67
CA LEU A 379 4.54 19.21 4.71
C LEU A 379 4.83 20.36 5.69
N TRP A 380 4.63 20.09 6.98
CA TRP A 380 4.59 21.13 8.01
C TRP A 380 5.95 21.72 8.37
N ARG A 381 6.97 20.86 8.58
CA ARG A 381 8.33 21.33 8.81
C ARG A 381 8.97 21.74 7.49
N PRO A 382 9.74 22.85 7.46
CA PRO A 382 10.41 23.30 6.24
C PRO A 382 11.32 22.25 5.63
N GLY A 383 11.38 22.20 4.30
CA GLY A 383 12.22 21.28 3.53
C GLY A 383 11.72 21.14 2.10
N THR A 384 12.43 20.35 1.30
CA THR A 384 12.09 20.05 -0.09
C THR A 384 11.73 18.57 -0.23
N PRO A 385 10.60 18.23 -0.90
CA PRO A 385 9.57 19.12 -1.43
C PRO A 385 8.74 19.80 -0.32
N ALA A 386 8.06 20.91 -0.59
CA ALA A 386 7.19 21.58 0.39
C ALA A 386 5.85 20.86 0.58
N SER A 387 5.42 20.11 -0.42
CA SER A 387 4.19 19.32 -0.43
C SER A 387 4.40 18.00 -1.19
N GLN A 388 3.49 17.06 -0.97
CA GLN A 388 3.44 15.79 -1.68
C GLN A 388 2.02 15.58 -2.20
N THR A 389 1.89 15.19 -3.47
CA THR A 389 0.60 14.75 -4.03
C THR A 389 0.40 13.26 -3.84
N ALA A 390 -0.85 12.84 -3.73
CA ALA A 390 -1.25 11.45 -3.67
C ALA A 390 -2.49 11.25 -4.55
N SER A 391 -2.56 10.14 -5.27
CA SER A 391 -3.73 9.77 -6.06
C SER A 391 -4.69 8.97 -5.18
N THR A 392 -5.96 9.39 -5.11
CA THR A 392 -7.01 8.74 -4.35
C THR A 392 -8.38 9.18 -4.88
N LEU A 393 -9.49 8.72 -4.25
CA LEU A 393 -10.82 9.19 -4.60
C LEU A 393 -10.98 10.67 -4.29
N ALA A 394 -11.37 11.47 -5.27
CA ALA A 394 -11.60 12.91 -5.14
C ALA A 394 -12.82 13.35 -5.95
N PRO A 395 -13.53 14.44 -5.57
CA PRO A 395 -14.68 14.97 -6.32
C PRO A 395 -14.19 15.78 -7.51
N LEU A 396 -13.75 15.11 -8.53
CA LEU A 396 -13.28 15.72 -9.77
C LEU A 396 -14.24 15.36 -10.89
N LEU A 397 -14.28 16.23 -11.89
CA LEU A 397 -15.01 15.95 -13.13
C LEU A 397 -14.03 15.59 -14.28
N CYS A 398 -12.73 15.58 -14.00
CA CYS A 398 -11.70 15.32 -14.99
C CYS A 398 -10.47 14.72 -14.33
N ASP A 399 -10.09 13.50 -14.69
CA ASP A 399 -8.89 12.87 -14.17
C ASP A 399 -7.69 12.91 -15.13
N SER A 400 -7.95 13.37 -16.38
CA SER A 400 -6.94 13.53 -17.44
C SER A 400 -6.26 12.22 -17.82
N ASP A 401 -7.01 11.11 -17.83
CA ASP A 401 -6.51 9.79 -18.19
C ASP A 401 -6.61 9.50 -19.71
N GLY A 402 -7.27 10.39 -20.46
CA GLY A 402 -7.44 10.34 -21.92
C GLY A 402 -8.74 9.65 -22.36
N PHE A 403 -9.63 9.32 -21.43
CA PHE A 403 -10.94 8.73 -21.68
C PHE A 403 -12.04 9.62 -21.12
N CYS A 404 -13.19 9.64 -21.76
CA CYS A 404 -14.31 10.46 -21.34
C CYS A 404 -15.35 9.61 -20.62
N GLU A 405 -15.41 9.72 -19.30
CA GLU A 405 -16.31 8.94 -18.46
C GLU A 405 -17.67 9.63 -18.25
N PRO A 406 -18.67 8.91 -17.71
CA PRO A 406 -19.96 9.48 -17.35
C PRO A 406 -19.83 10.63 -16.35
N GLY A 407 -20.17 11.86 -16.78
CA GLY A 407 -20.05 13.09 -16.01
C GLY A 407 -18.95 14.01 -16.51
N GLU A 408 -18.06 13.53 -17.34
CA GLU A 408 -17.11 14.35 -18.08
C GLU A 408 -17.73 14.93 -19.35
N THR A 409 -17.26 16.07 -19.78
CA THR A 409 -17.68 16.73 -21.01
C THR A 409 -16.50 17.52 -21.58
N CYS A 410 -16.54 17.88 -22.83
CA CYS A 410 -15.51 18.76 -23.42
C CYS A 410 -15.37 20.12 -22.72
N THR A 411 -16.36 20.52 -21.92
CA THR A 411 -16.33 21.79 -21.18
C THR A 411 -15.59 21.63 -19.86
N ASN A 412 -15.83 20.52 -19.14
CA ASN A 412 -15.25 20.27 -17.82
C ASN A 412 -14.00 19.40 -17.85
N CYS A 413 -13.82 18.55 -18.88
CA CYS A 413 -12.62 17.74 -19.11
C CYS A 413 -12.18 17.74 -20.58
N PRO A 414 -11.64 18.85 -21.10
CA PRO A 414 -11.20 18.91 -22.49
C PRO A 414 -9.98 18.01 -22.78
N SER A 415 -9.23 17.55 -21.78
CA SER A 415 -8.13 16.60 -21.95
C SER A 415 -8.62 15.20 -22.36
N ASP A 416 -9.75 14.75 -21.80
CA ASP A 416 -10.25 13.41 -21.93
C ASP A 416 -11.38 13.35 -22.96
N CYS A 417 -12.20 14.41 -23.00
CA CYS A 417 -13.34 14.52 -23.88
C CYS A 417 -13.09 15.34 -25.16
N SER A 418 -11.85 15.75 -25.46
CA SER A 418 -11.55 16.36 -26.75
C SER A 418 -11.48 15.31 -27.86
N SER A 419 -12.24 15.49 -28.94
CA SER A 419 -12.30 14.57 -30.07
C SER A 419 -10.90 14.19 -30.61
N GLN A 420 -10.43 13.03 -30.30
CA GLN A 420 -9.30 12.39 -30.98
C GLN A 420 -9.80 11.85 -32.34
N GLY A 421 -9.85 12.73 -33.33
CA GLY A 421 -10.10 12.32 -34.71
C GLY A 421 -11.21 13.07 -35.43
N GLY A 422 -10.97 14.29 -35.86
CA GLY A 422 -11.56 14.92 -37.04
C GLY A 422 -13.08 15.06 -37.19
N GLY A 423 -13.86 14.72 -36.17
CA GLY A 423 -15.32 14.86 -36.16
C GLY A 423 -15.78 15.94 -35.18
N SER A 424 -16.93 16.55 -35.43
CA SER A 424 -17.52 17.63 -34.63
C SER A 424 -18.26 17.13 -33.38
N GLY A 425 -18.05 15.90 -32.96
CA GLY A 425 -18.67 15.29 -31.79
C GLY A 425 -17.89 15.57 -30.52
N CYS A 426 -18.59 15.90 -29.45
CA CYS A 426 -18.05 16.14 -28.15
C CYS A 426 -18.65 15.14 -27.18
N CYS A 427 -17.88 14.19 -26.68
CA CYS A 427 -18.33 13.20 -25.70
C CYS A 427 -18.96 13.89 -24.48
N GLY A 428 -20.09 13.36 -23.99
CA GLY A 428 -20.88 13.91 -22.90
C GLY A 428 -22.01 14.85 -23.31
N ASN A 429 -22.36 14.88 -24.60
CA ASN A 429 -23.48 15.66 -25.13
C ASN A 429 -24.82 14.87 -25.18
N GLY A 430 -24.78 13.59 -24.87
CA GLY A 430 -25.94 12.68 -24.85
C GLY A 430 -26.29 12.06 -26.20
N THR A 431 -25.41 12.14 -27.20
CA THR A 431 -25.60 11.59 -28.54
C THR A 431 -24.32 10.88 -28.97
N CYS A 432 -24.40 9.57 -29.26
CA CYS A 432 -23.27 8.83 -29.82
C CYS A 432 -23.10 9.18 -31.30
N GLU A 433 -22.08 9.98 -31.64
CA GLU A 433 -21.84 10.48 -32.99
C GLU A 433 -20.79 9.62 -33.74
N ALA A 434 -20.71 9.87 -35.05
CA ALA A 434 -19.74 9.17 -35.90
C ALA A 434 -18.29 9.49 -35.46
N GLY A 435 -17.59 8.48 -34.97
CA GLY A 435 -16.23 8.58 -34.41
C GLY A 435 -16.18 8.41 -32.90
N GLU A 436 -17.32 8.35 -32.25
CA GLU A 436 -17.46 7.90 -30.87
C GLU A 436 -17.78 6.40 -30.79
N SER A 437 -17.40 5.78 -29.71
CA SER A 437 -17.70 4.38 -29.42
C SER A 437 -17.80 4.19 -27.91
N PRO A 438 -18.35 3.10 -27.40
CA PRO A 438 -18.31 2.79 -25.97
C PRO A 438 -16.92 2.89 -25.36
N CYS A 439 -15.87 2.66 -26.17
CA CYS A 439 -14.46 2.72 -25.78
C CYS A 439 -13.89 4.13 -25.66
N ARG A 440 -14.49 5.09 -26.36
CA ARG A 440 -14.00 6.48 -26.42
C ARG A 440 -14.94 7.47 -25.75
N CYS A 441 -16.22 7.08 -25.66
CA CYS A 441 -17.26 7.91 -25.08
C CYS A 441 -18.37 7.04 -24.46
N ALA A 442 -18.09 6.41 -23.34
CA ALA A 442 -19.09 5.63 -22.61
C ALA A 442 -20.31 6.47 -22.15
N ALA A 443 -20.11 7.80 -21.97
CA ALA A 443 -21.17 8.72 -21.58
C ALA A 443 -22.28 8.85 -22.63
N ASP A 444 -21.94 8.80 -23.91
CA ASP A 444 -22.88 8.98 -25.03
C ASP A 444 -23.23 7.67 -25.72
N CYS A 445 -22.27 6.75 -25.82
CA CYS A 445 -22.42 5.48 -26.54
C CYS A 445 -22.78 4.28 -25.64
N GLY A 446 -22.88 4.50 -24.32
CA GLY A 446 -23.20 3.45 -23.36
C GLY A 446 -21.97 2.70 -22.83
N ALA A 447 -22.20 1.82 -21.86
CA ALA A 447 -21.12 1.06 -21.22
C ALA A 447 -20.50 0.06 -22.20
N GLN A 448 -19.19 -0.09 -22.12
CA GLN A 448 -18.40 -1.14 -22.77
C GLN A 448 -18.96 -2.53 -22.45
N THR A 449 -18.99 -3.41 -23.42
CA THR A 449 -19.36 -4.83 -23.25
C THR A 449 -18.10 -5.69 -23.07
N THR A 450 -18.26 -6.93 -22.66
CA THR A 450 -17.15 -7.89 -22.53
C THR A 450 -16.94 -8.74 -23.78
N LEU A 451 -17.77 -8.54 -24.80
CA LEU A 451 -17.76 -9.24 -26.08
C LEU A 451 -18.36 -8.31 -27.14
N GLU A 452 -17.88 -8.39 -28.36
CA GLU A 452 -18.49 -7.74 -29.51
C GLU A 452 -19.93 -8.25 -29.70
N THR A 453 -20.91 -7.35 -29.58
CA THR A 453 -22.33 -7.72 -29.57
C THR A 453 -23.07 -7.46 -30.89
N PHE A 454 -22.52 -6.59 -31.73
CA PHE A 454 -23.11 -6.25 -33.05
C PHE A 454 -22.05 -6.30 -34.14
N CYS A 455 -22.02 -7.40 -34.85
CA CYS A 455 -20.98 -7.76 -35.81
C CYS A 455 -21.08 -7.08 -37.20
N ASN A 456 -21.80 -5.96 -37.36
CA ASN A 456 -21.96 -5.25 -38.62
C ASN A 456 -22.37 -3.77 -38.49
N ASN A 457 -22.02 -3.14 -37.38
CA ASN A 457 -22.41 -1.74 -37.11
C ASN A 457 -21.24 -0.73 -37.20
N GLY A 458 -19.99 -1.22 -37.36
CA GLY A 458 -18.78 -0.41 -37.46
C GLY A 458 -18.29 0.15 -36.12
N VAL A 459 -18.77 -0.40 -35.02
CA VAL A 459 -18.41 -0.01 -33.66
C VAL A 459 -17.65 -1.16 -33.02
N ASP A 460 -16.67 -0.86 -32.19
CA ASP A 460 -15.91 -1.76 -31.33
C ASP A 460 -16.54 -1.65 -29.93
N GLU A 461 -17.43 -2.60 -29.57
CA GLU A 461 -18.20 -2.51 -28.32
C GLU A 461 -17.46 -3.03 -27.11
N ASP A 462 -16.54 -3.97 -27.28
CA ASP A 462 -15.77 -4.54 -26.17
C ASP A 462 -14.37 -3.97 -26.04
N CYS A 463 -14.00 -3.08 -26.98
CA CYS A 463 -12.78 -2.28 -26.92
C CYS A 463 -11.48 -3.08 -27.07
N ASP A 464 -11.52 -4.21 -27.74
CA ASP A 464 -10.34 -5.03 -28.01
C ASP A 464 -9.50 -4.50 -29.21
N GLY A 465 -10.02 -3.46 -29.89
CA GLY A 465 -9.39 -2.81 -31.05
C GLY A 465 -9.79 -3.44 -32.38
N ARG A 466 -10.75 -4.33 -32.41
CA ARG A 466 -11.35 -4.93 -33.57
C ARG A 466 -12.82 -4.55 -33.68
N THR A 467 -13.37 -4.55 -34.87
CA THR A 467 -14.74 -4.16 -35.14
C THR A 467 -15.41 -5.18 -36.01
N ASP A 468 -16.68 -5.46 -35.74
CA ASP A 468 -17.52 -6.30 -36.60
C ASP A 468 -16.87 -7.67 -36.92
N CYS A 469 -16.93 -8.06 -38.15
CA CYS A 469 -16.43 -9.35 -38.63
C CYS A 469 -14.89 -9.53 -38.60
N VAL A 470 -14.13 -8.53 -38.14
CA VAL A 470 -12.68 -8.66 -37.87
C VAL A 470 -12.45 -9.11 -36.44
N ASP A 471 -13.49 -9.03 -35.60
CA ASP A 471 -13.48 -9.46 -34.22
C ASP A 471 -13.67 -10.97 -34.08
N ALA A 472 -12.90 -11.58 -33.17
CA ALA A 472 -12.99 -13.02 -32.91
C ALA A 472 -14.35 -13.46 -32.32
N ASP A 473 -15.04 -12.55 -31.63
CA ASP A 473 -16.34 -12.81 -31.04
C ASP A 473 -17.46 -12.85 -32.10
N CYS A 474 -17.23 -12.23 -33.24
CA CYS A 474 -18.10 -12.20 -34.37
C CYS A 474 -17.92 -13.37 -35.38
N CYS A 475 -16.95 -14.24 -35.17
CA CYS A 475 -16.62 -15.33 -36.09
C CYS A 475 -17.76 -16.32 -36.38
N ILE A 476 -18.71 -16.43 -35.49
CA ILE A 476 -19.87 -17.32 -35.58
C ILE A 476 -21.18 -16.56 -35.92
N ASP A 477 -21.12 -15.23 -36.07
CA ASP A 477 -22.32 -14.44 -36.37
C ASP A 477 -22.73 -14.57 -37.82
N ALA A 478 -24.04 -14.72 -38.07
CA ALA A 478 -24.61 -14.86 -39.40
C ALA A 478 -24.44 -13.62 -40.30
N ALA A 479 -24.11 -12.46 -39.73
CA ALA A 479 -23.80 -11.24 -40.47
C ALA A 479 -22.39 -11.27 -41.07
N CYS A 480 -21.50 -12.09 -40.52
CA CYS A 480 -20.11 -12.25 -40.94
C CYS A 480 -19.96 -13.48 -41.84
N THR A 481 -20.33 -13.36 -43.12
CA THR A 481 -20.24 -14.44 -44.08
C THR A 481 -18.96 -14.33 -44.91
N GLY A 482 -18.03 -15.25 -44.74
CA GLY A 482 -16.82 -15.45 -45.55
C GLY A 482 -16.89 -16.78 -46.35
N VAL A 483 -15.90 -17.01 -47.18
CA VAL A 483 -15.63 -18.32 -47.81
C VAL A 483 -14.47 -18.93 -47.07
N ASP A 484 -14.71 -20.00 -46.32
CA ASP A 484 -13.65 -20.82 -45.73
C ASP A 484 -12.87 -21.50 -46.88
N ALA A 485 -11.76 -20.92 -47.29
CA ALA A 485 -11.02 -21.31 -48.47
C ALA A 485 -10.00 -22.41 -48.23
N ASP A 486 -9.52 -22.56 -46.97
CA ASP A 486 -8.55 -23.58 -46.57
C ASP A 486 -9.17 -24.74 -45.77
N GLY A 487 -10.43 -24.61 -45.34
CA GLY A 487 -11.22 -25.66 -44.72
C GLY A 487 -10.98 -25.87 -43.24
N ASP A 488 -10.53 -24.87 -42.52
CA ASP A 488 -10.26 -24.93 -41.07
C ASP A 488 -11.51 -24.67 -40.19
N GLY A 489 -12.60 -24.20 -40.80
CA GLY A 489 -13.88 -23.95 -40.12
C GLY A 489 -14.11 -22.49 -39.70
N TYR A 490 -13.19 -21.58 -40.01
CA TYR A 490 -13.28 -20.16 -39.78
C TYR A 490 -13.36 -19.40 -41.09
N ALA A 491 -14.48 -18.80 -41.40
CA ALA A 491 -14.71 -18.20 -42.73
C ALA A 491 -14.67 -16.66 -42.72
N ALA A 492 -15.11 -16.03 -41.62
CA ALA A 492 -15.31 -14.59 -41.60
C ALA A 492 -14.22 -13.83 -40.82
N CYS A 493 -13.59 -14.48 -39.86
CA CYS A 493 -12.54 -13.91 -39.03
C CYS A 493 -11.19 -14.57 -39.30
N ASP A 494 -11.10 -15.40 -40.30
CA ASP A 494 -9.82 -15.98 -40.64
C ASP A 494 -8.87 -14.91 -41.12
N CYS A 495 -7.76 -14.79 -40.41
CA CYS A 495 -6.72 -13.83 -40.72
C CYS A 495 -5.84 -14.25 -41.92
N ASP A 496 -5.91 -15.51 -42.34
CA ASP A 496 -5.17 -16.05 -43.49
C ASP A 496 -5.92 -17.24 -44.12
N ASP A 497 -6.99 -16.97 -44.87
CA ASP A 497 -7.83 -17.91 -45.64
C ASP A 497 -7.06 -18.90 -46.58
N THR A 498 -5.75 -18.91 -46.53
CA THR A 498 -4.88 -19.80 -47.28
C THR A 498 -4.06 -20.75 -46.43
N ASN A 499 -4.17 -20.67 -45.10
CA ASN A 499 -3.35 -21.40 -44.16
C ASN A 499 -4.16 -21.96 -42.98
N ASN A 500 -4.64 -23.17 -43.10
CA ASN A 500 -5.47 -23.88 -42.14
C ASN A 500 -4.79 -24.13 -40.75
N GLU A 501 -3.64 -23.59 -40.50
CA GLU A 501 -2.95 -23.62 -39.20
C GLU A 501 -3.06 -22.29 -38.45
N VAL A 502 -3.66 -21.25 -39.03
CA VAL A 502 -3.75 -19.89 -38.48
C VAL A 502 -5.07 -19.26 -38.83
N TRP A 503 -5.91 -18.96 -37.86
CA TRP A 503 -7.29 -18.47 -38.10
C TRP A 503 -7.64 -17.18 -37.32
N ALA A 504 -6.92 -16.81 -36.25
CA ALA A 504 -7.17 -15.57 -35.50
C ALA A 504 -5.93 -15.10 -34.74
N THR A 505 -5.92 -13.87 -34.28
CA THR A 505 -4.91 -13.40 -33.31
C THR A 505 -5.14 -14.04 -31.95
N PRO A 506 -4.07 -14.27 -31.15
CA PRO A 506 -4.23 -14.88 -29.84
C PRO A 506 -4.95 -13.96 -28.85
N ASP A 507 -5.75 -14.54 -27.93
CA ASP A 507 -6.24 -13.85 -26.75
C ASP A 507 -5.09 -13.51 -25.77
N GLU A 508 -5.41 -12.78 -24.70
CA GLU A 508 -4.47 -12.47 -23.63
C GLU A 508 -3.92 -13.73 -22.93
N VAL A 509 -2.66 -13.67 -22.53
CA VAL A 509 -2.08 -14.66 -21.61
C VAL A 509 -2.61 -14.44 -20.20
N LYS A 510 -2.64 -15.50 -19.38
CA LYS A 510 -3.27 -15.47 -18.06
C LYS A 510 -2.27 -15.68 -16.94
N ASN A 511 -2.59 -15.14 -15.74
CA ASN A 511 -1.86 -15.38 -14.52
C ASN A 511 -0.35 -15.11 -14.65
N VAL A 512 0.03 -13.93 -15.14
CA VAL A 512 1.44 -13.52 -15.16
C VAL A 512 1.97 -13.45 -13.73
N VAL A 513 3.00 -14.24 -13.45
CA VAL A 513 3.66 -14.35 -12.14
C VAL A 513 5.12 -14.00 -12.29
N ILE A 514 5.66 -13.28 -11.32
CA ILE A 514 7.08 -12.92 -11.27
C ILE A 514 7.63 -13.48 -9.95
N HIS A 515 8.73 -14.20 -10.04
CA HIS A 515 9.52 -14.56 -8.86
C HIS A 515 11.00 -14.26 -9.12
N TYR A 516 11.74 -14.00 -8.06
CA TYR A 516 13.17 -13.73 -8.17
C TYR A 516 13.97 -15.02 -7.89
N ASP A 517 14.83 -15.39 -8.84
CA ASP A 517 15.80 -16.45 -8.68
C ASP A 517 17.20 -15.84 -8.51
N PRO A 518 17.97 -16.20 -7.46
CA PRO A 518 19.30 -15.63 -7.23
C PRO A 518 20.34 -15.92 -8.33
N GLU A 519 20.13 -16.94 -9.16
CA GLU A 519 21.05 -17.31 -10.25
C GLU A 519 20.61 -16.71 -11.59
N ASP A 520 19.26 -16.59 -11.83
CA ASP A 520 18.69 -16.21 -13.12
C ASP A 520 18.05 -14.81 -13.14
N GLY A 521 17.86 -14.17 -11.98
CA GLY A 521 17.19 -12.87 -11.85
C GLY A 521 15.67 -12.98 -11.74
N ALA A 522 14.94 -12.08 -12.35
CA ALA A 522 13.47 -12.16 -12.38
C ALA A 522 13.01 -13.20 -13.39
N VAL A 523 12.31 -14.21 -12.93
CA VAL A 523 11.64 -15.24 -13.75
C VAL A 523 10.17 -14.84 -13.90
N ILE A 524 9.72 -14.62 -15.12
CA ILE A 524 8.38 -14.22 -15.49
C ILE A 524 7.71 -15.40 -16.18
N SER A 525 6.61 -15.89 -15.63
CA SER A 525 5.85 -17.02 -16.20
C SER A 525 4.36 -16.71 -16.27
N TRP A 526 3.64 -17.37 -17.17
CA TRP A 526 2.21 -17.16 -17.40
C TRP A 526 1.53 -18.43 -17.88
N LEU A 527 0.20 -18.43 -17.93
CA LEU A 527 -0.57 -19.47 -18.57
C LEU A 527 -0.89 -19.08 -20.03
N PRO A 528 -0.93 -20.05 -20.94
CA PRO A 528 -1.31 -19.83 -22.34
C PRO A 528 -2.66 -19.14 -22.50
N PRO A 529 -2.91 -18.44 -23.65
CA PRO A 529 -4.21 -17.92 -23.98
C PRO A 529 -5.24 -19.04 -24.14
N ASN A 530 -6.52 -18.74 -23.88
CA ASN A 530 -7.58 -19.72 -24.08
C ASN A 530 -7.80 -20.02 -25.58
N ARG A 531 -7.68 -18.98 -26.41
CA ARG A 531 -7.77 -19.06 -27.85
C ARG A 531 -6.44 -18.59 -28.45
N PRO A 532 -5.56 -19.50 -28.85
CA PRO A 532 -4.26 -19.11 -29.43
C PRO A 532 -4.37 -18.66 -30.90
N GLY A 533 -5.52 -18.81 -31.54
CA GLY A 533 -5.78 -18.40 -32.93
C GLY A 533 -4.92 -19.08 -34.00
N ALA A 534 -4.10 -20.05 -33.61
CA ALA A 534 -3.23 -20.81 -34.51
C ALA A 534 -2.80 -22.13 -33.87
N VAL A 535 -2.34 -23.09 -34.69
CA VAL A 535 -1.70 -24.32 -34.21
C VAL A 535 -0.35 -24.05 -33.57
N PHE A 536 0.40 -23.09 -34.12
CA PHE A 536 1.70 -22.68 -33.62
C PHE A 536 1.68 -21.19 -33.27
N TYR A 537 2.15 -20.89 -32.05
CA TYR A 537 2.29 -19.52 -31.53
C TYR A 537 3.50 -19.41 -30.62
N THR A 538 3.98 -18.20 -30.44
CA THR A 538 5.13 -17.86 -29.60
C THR A 538 4.72 -16.80 -28.60
N TYR A 539 5.65 -16.40 -27.72
CA TYR A 539 5.39 -15.37 -26.73
C TYR A 539 6.36 -14.20 -26.85
N GLU A 540 5.90 -13.05 -26.45
CA GLU A 540 6.71 -11.86 -26.18
C GLU A 540 6.56 -11.46 -24.72
N ALA A 541 7.65 -11.00 -24.11
CA ALA A 541 7.60 -10.36 -22.81
C ALA A 541 8.31 -9.01 -22.89
N ILE A 542 7.72 -8.03 -22.24
CA ILE A 542 8.09 -6.62 -22.34
C ILE A 542 8.29 -6.09 -20.93
N ARG A 543 9.44 -5.43 -20.71
CA ARG A 543 9.78 -4.79 -19.45
C ARG A 543 9.72 -3.27 -19.61
N SER A 544 9.13 -2.57 -18.64
CA SER A 544 9.17 -1.11 -18.54
C SER A 544 9.65 -0.65 -17.16
N THR A 545 10.15 0.57 -17.10
CA THR A 545 10.43 1.29 -15.84
C THR A 545 9.25 2.17 -15.41
N ASP A 546 8.22 2.30 -16.26
CA ASP A 546 7.00 3.04 -16.00
C ASP A 546 5.80 2.08 -16.09
N PRO A 547 4.98 1.93 -15.04
CA PRO A 547 3.82 1.04 -15.05
C PRO A 547 2.72 1.48 -16.02
N GLY A 548 2.68 2.74 -16.42
CA GLY A 548 1.71 3.32 -17.35
C GLY A 548 2.19 3.37 -18.81
N ASP A 549 3.48 3.12 -19.09
CA ASP A 549 4.02 3.19 -20.45
C ASP A 549 4.89 1.97 -20.79
N PHE A 550 4.38 1.11 -21.65
CA PHE A 550 5.11 -0.04 -22.20
C PHE A 550 5.53 0.15 -23.67
N VAL A 551 5.54 1.38 -24.16
CA VAL A 551 5.95 1.74 -25.53
C VAL A 551 7.32 2.41 -25.54
N ALA A 552 7.44 3.62 -24.97
CA ALA A 552 8.66 4.43 -25.08
C ALA A 552 9.79 3.97 -24.15
N PRO A 553 9.59 3.77 -22.84
CA PRO A 553 10.65 3.32 -21.92
C PRO A 553 10.82 1.79 -21.92
N ALA A 554 10.06 1.06 -22.75
CA ALA A 554 9.98 -0.39 -22.68
C ALA A 554 11.09 -1.09 -23.49
N ALA A 555 11.50 -2.27 -23.01
CA ALA A 555 12.46 -3.16 -23.64
C ALA A 555 11.86 -4.56 -23.81
N CYS A 556 12.11 -5.18 -24.97
CA CYS A 556 11.76 -6.58 -25.19
C CYS A 556 12.74 -7.50 -24.44
N LEU A 557 12.21 -8.52 -23.79
CA LEU A 557 13.03 -9.56 -23.17
C LEU A 557 13.40 -10.63 -24.19
N ALA A 558 14.58 -11.19 -24.04
CA ALA A 558 15.03 -12.31 -24.88
C ALA A 558 14.51 -13.63 -24.31
N PHE A 559 14.06 -14.52 -25.19
CA PHE A 559 13.62 -15.87 -24.84
C PHE A 559 14.70 -16.89 -25.21
N ALA A 560 14.90 -17.86 -24.36
CA ALA A 560 15.68 -19.05 -24.70
C ALA A 560 14.89 -19.94 -25.68
N ASP A 561 13.58 -20.05 -25.48
CA ASP A 561 12.61 -20.71 -26.37
C ASP A 561 11.30 -19.89 -26.35
N PRO A 562 10.95 -19.20 -27.45
CA PRO A 562 9.75 -18.37 -27.48
C PRO A 562 8.42 -19.15 -27.48
N SER A 563 8.44 -20.47 -27.57
CA SER A 563 7.24 -21.32 -27.44
C SER A 563 6.91 -21.70 -25.99
N VAL A 564 7.80 -21.38 -25.05
CA VAL A 564 7.60 -21.66 -23.62
C VAL A 564 7.00 -20.42 -22.93
N PRO A 565 5.95 -20.56 -22.10
CA PRO A 565 5.30 -19.44 -21.42
C PRO A 565 6.11 -18.95 -20.19
N GLU A 566 7.41 -18.72 -20.39
CA GLU A 566 8.34 -18.27 -19.36
C GLU A 566 9.54 -17.56 -19.99
N CYS A 567 10.01 -16.52 -19.34
CA CYS A 567 11.29 -15.89 -19.68
C CYS A 567 12.01 -15.38 -18.42
N THR A 568 13.32 -15.09 -18.56
CA THR A 568 14.13 -14.56 -17.47
C THR A 568 14.66 -13.17 -17.80
N ASP A 569 14.74 -12.30 -16.79
CA ASP A 569 15.39 -11.00 -16.86
C ASP A 569 16.49 -10.93 -15.81
N ALA A 570 17.73 -11.05 -16.27
CA ALA A 570 18.91 -10.96 -15.42
C ALA A 570 19.32 -9.50 -15.07
N SER A 571 18.50 -8.52 -15.47
CA SER A 571 18.77 -7.11 -15.19
C SER A 571 18.19 -6.72 -13.83
N ASP A 572 18.96 -5.97 -13.05
CA ASP A 572 18.46 -5.36 -11.81
C ASP A 572 17.97 -3.92 -12.07
N PRO A 573 16.85 -3.50 -11.47
CA PRO A 573 16.44 -2.11 -11.52
C PRO A 573 17.44 -1.23 -10.76
N ALA A 574 17.58 0.04 -11.16
CA ALA A 574 18.38 0.99 -10.41
C ALA A 574 17.83 1.17 -8.99
N LEU A 575 18.70 1.50 -8.04
CA LEU A 575 18.32 1.65 -6.64
C LEU A 575 17.17 2.67 -6.49
N GLY A 576 16.05 2.24 -5.92
CA GLY A 576 14.84 3.07 -5.78
C GLY A 576 13.89 3.05 -6.97
N THR A 577 14.13 2.20 -7.97
CA THR A 577 13.22 1.96 -9.10
C THR A 577 12.71 0.52 -9.11
N ALA A 578 11.70 0.25 -9.93
CA ALA A 578 11.16 -1.09 -10.15
C ALA A 578 11.05 -1.36 -11.65
N PHE A 579 11.04 -2.64 -12.02
CA PHE A 579 10.63 -3.08 -13.34
C PHE A 579 9.20 -3.60 -13.31
N PHE A 580 8.46 -3.31 -14.36
CA PHE A 580 7.11 -3.80 -14.62
C PHE A 580 7.14 -4.66 -15.88
N TYR A 581 6.33 -5.70 -15.93
CA TYR A 581 6.37 -6.68 -17.00
C TYR A 581 4.98 -6.93 -17.58
N MET A 582 4.92 -7.09 -18.90
CA MET A 582 3.77 -7.60 -19.64
C MET A 582 4.21 -8.76 -20.52
N ALA A 583 3.28 -9.67 -20.80
CA ALA A 583 3.49 -10.77 -21.73
C ALA A 583 2.28 -10.93 -22.65
N ARG A 584 2.49 -11.35 -23.90
CA ARG A 584 1.44 -11.69 -24.84
C ARG A 584 1.86 -12.87 -25.71
N ALA A 585 0.87 -13.54 -26.27
CA ALA A 585 1.10 -14.53 -27.32
C ALA A 585 1.21 -13.84 -28.69
N LYS A 586 1.82 -14.51 -29.68
CA LYS A 586 2.01 -14.03 -31.04
C LYS A 586 1.93 -15.21 -32.01
N ASN A 587 1.20 -15.07 -33.11
CA ASN A 587 1.13 -16.06 -34.15
C ASN A 587 1.40 -15.46 -35.56
N ALA A 588 1.14 -16.20 -36.63
CA ALA A 588 1.46 -15.80 -37.99
C ALA A 588 0.38 -14.95 -38.66
N CYS A 589 -0.69 -14.56 -38.00
CA CYS A 589 -1.64 -13.58 -38.55
C CYS A 589 -0.92 -12.28 -38.94
N PRO A 590 -1.37 -11.55 -39.97
CA PRO A 590 -0.78 -10.27 -40.38
C PRO A 590 -0.72 -9.20 -39.24
N GLN A 591 -1.63 -9.30 -38.28
CA GLN A 591 -1.65 -8.52 -37.04
C GLN A 591 -1.51 -9.45 -35.83
N GLY A 592 -0.69 -10.47 -35.93
CA GLY A 592 -0.64 -11.61 -35.02
C GLY A 592 -0.05 -11.36 -33.63
N GLU A 593 0.07 -10.10 -33.21
CA GLU A 593 0.34 -9.73 -31.83
C GLU A 593 -0.95 -9.88 -31.03
N GLY A 594 -0.94 -10.80 -30.06
CA GLY A 594 -2.07 -11.08 -29.21
C GLY A 594 -2.37 -9.96 -28.23
N ASP A 595 -3.51 -10.07 -27.60
CA ASP A 595 -4.02 -9.13 -26.63
C ASP A 595 -3.15 -9.07 -25.37
N LEU A 596 -3.07 -7.90 -24.75
CA LEU A 596 -2.36 -7.62 -23.49
C LEU A 596 -3.34 -7.52 -22.31
N GLY A 597 -4.63 -7.70 -22.56
CA GLY A 597 -5.69 -7.52 -21.59
C GLY A 597 -5.89 -6.06 -21.20
N PHE A 598 -6.77 -5.85 -20.22
CA PHE A 598 -7.18 -4.53 -19.78
C PHE A 598 -6.43 -4.07 -18.53
N ASN A 599 -6.29 -2.77 -18.36
CA ASN A 599 -5.82 -2.18 -17.11
C ASN A 599 -6.94 -2.20 -16.05
N SER A 600 -6.67 -1.69 -14.85
CA SER A 600 -7.66 -1.62 -13.76
C SER A 600 -8.85 -0.71 -14.04
N HIS A 601 -8.80 0.10 -15.09
CA HIS A 601 -9.86 1.02 -15.53
C HIS A 601 -10.63 0.49 -16.74
N GLY A 602 -10.34 -0.74 -17.19
CA GLY A 602 -11.03 -1.37 -18.32
C GLY A 602 -10.50 -0.96 -19.69
N HIS A 603 -9.32 -0.34 -19.78
CA HIS A 603 -8.73 0.06 -21.06
C HIS A 603 -7.72 -0.97 -21.54
N LEU A 604 -7.71 -1.21 -22.85
CA LEU A 604 -6.77 -2.11 -23.51
C LEU A 604 -5.33 -1.64 -23.24
N ARG A 605 -4.49 -2.55 -22.80
CA ARG A 605 -3.07 -2.25 -22.59
C ARG A 605 -2.34 -2.19 -23.92
N VAL A 606 -1.50 -1.18 -24.07
CA VAL A 606 -0.67 -0.99 -25.26
C VAL A 606 0.80 -1.22 -24.92
N ALA A 607 1.50 -1.97 -25.75
CA ALA A 607 2.94 -2.17 -25.61
C ALA A 607 3.63 -2.13 -26.97
N ARG A 608 4.95 -1.93 -26.94
CA ARG A 608 5.76 -2.02 -28.15
C ARG A 608 5.78 -3.43 -28.72
N SER A 609 5.88 -3.54 -30.05
CA SER A 609 6.15 -4.79 -30.72
C SER A 609 7.60 -5.25 -30.50
N CYS A 610 7.79 -6.53 -30.27
CA CYS A 610 9.11 -7.15 -30.18
C CYS A 610 9.49 -7.81 -31.51
N PRO A 611 10.77 -7.72 -31.94
CA PRO A 611 11.24 -8.26 -33.21
C PRO A 611 11.21 -9.79 -33.26
#